data_a9c6619b2165c3c8c75727bb9b1ef135
#
_entry.id   a9c6619b2165c3c8c75727bb9b1ef135
#
_cell.length_a   1.000
_cell.length_b   1.000
_cell.length_c   1.000
_cell.angle_alpha   90.00
_cell.angle_beta   90.00
_cell.angle_gamma   90.00
#
_symmetry.space_group_name_H-M   'P 1'
#
loop_
_entity.id
_entity.type
_entity.pdbx_description
1 polymer ?
#
loop_
_entity_poly.entity_id
_entity_poly.type
_entity_poly.pdbx_seq_one_letter_code
_entity_poly.pdbx_strand_id
1 'polypeptide(L)'
;MADPLAQAKHDLAIANRIVSVEGIIDAFGHVSMRHPTKPDRYLISRSRSPEVVEASDIYEYTLDSEPVTPLPNGIRGYGELVIHGEIYKARPDVNAVAHHHGMAFLPFCNTGKKLEALYHMGAQIGDEVPFWDSRDEFGDTCLLVLKPEEGRSLAKLSHPNVVRV
;
A
#
# COMPACT_ATOMS: atom_id res chain seq x y z
N MET A 1 1.52 10.89 -28.58
CA MET A 1 1.21 11.00 -27.15
C MET A 1 1.91 9.86 -26.44
N ALA A 2 2.49 10.10 -25.28
CA ALA A 2 3.11 9.04 -24.49
C ALA A 2 2.04 7.99 -24.09
N ASP A 3 2.43 6.71 -24.01
CA ASP A 3 1.55 5.66 -23.51
C ASP A 3 1.26 5.90 -22.01
N PRO A 4 -0.02 6.12 -21.62
CA PRO A 4 -0.36 6.40 -20.22
C PRO A 4 0.07 5.28 -19.26
N LEU A 5 0.06 4.02 -19.68
CA LEU A 5 0.49 2.91 -18.86
C LEU A 5 2.01 2.91 -18.65
N ALA A 6 2.78 3.18 -19.72
CA ALA A 6 4.24 3.28 -19.61
C ALA A 6 4.65 4.45 -18.70
N GLN A 7 3.97 5.59 -18.80
CA GLN A 7 4.20 6.73 -17.91
C GLN A 7 3.86 6.38 -16.46
N ALA A 8 2.70 5.75 -16.21
CA ALA A 8 2.29 5.34 -14.87
C ALA A 8 3.29 4.36 -14.22
N LYS A 9 3.80 3.39 -14.99
CA LYS A 9 4.84 2.48 -14.50
C LYS A 9 6.14 3.20 -14.15
N HIS A 10 6.54 4.16 -14.96
CA HIS A 10 7.72 4.99 -14.69
C HIS A 10 7.55 5.81 -13.41
N ASP A 11 6.42 6.52 -13.28
CA ASP A 11 6.13 7.36 -12.13
C ASP A 11 6.03 6.54 -10.83
N LEU A 12 5.42 5.36 -10.90
CA LEU A 12 5.33 4.46 -9.74
C LEU A 12 6.71 3.92 -9.32
N ALA A 13 7.60 3.63 -10.25
CA ALA A 13 8.98 3.24 -9.93
C ALA A 13 9.73 4.39 -9.24
N ILE A 14 9.55 5.63 -9.72
CA ILE A 14 10.11 6.82 -9.08
C ILE A 14 9.53 7.00 -7.68
N ALA A 15 8.21 6.88 -7.51
CA ALA A 15 7.56 7.01 -6.21
C ALA A 15 8.11 6.02 -5.18
N ASN A 16 8.29 4.75 -5.53
CA ASN A 16 8.92 3.75 -4.66
C ASN A 16 10.33 4.18 -4.21
N ARG A 17 11.14 4.68 -5.14
CA ARG A 17 12.51 5.15 -4.82
C ARG A 17 12.51 6.39 -3.94
N ILE A 18 11.63 7.36 -4.19
CA ILE A 18 11.53 8.58 -3.37
C ILE A 18 11.22 8.21 -1.92
N VAL A 19 10.16 7.43 -1.68
CA VAL A 19 9.76 7.08 -0.30
C VAL A 19 10.81 6.21 0.41
N SER A 20 11.62 5.46 -0.33
CA SER A 20 12.76 4.71 0.22
C SER A 20 13.91 5.63 0.61
N VAL A 21 14.31 6.55 -0.28
CA VAL A 21 15.40 7.51 -0.04
C VAL A 21 15.08 8.44 1.13
N GLU A 22 13.81 8.84 1.26
CA GLU A 22 13.34 9.67 2.38
C GLU A 22 13.19 8.88 3.70
N GLY A 23 13.49 7.58 3.72
CA GLY A 23 13.43 6.75 4.92
C GLY A 23 12.00 6.52 5.43
N ILE A 24 10.98 6.73 4.58
CA ILE A 24 9.56 6.52 4.92
C ILE A 24 9.22 5.03 4.85
N ILE A 25 9.81 4.32 3.89
CA ILE A 25 9.52 2.93 3.59
C ILE A 25 10.81 2.10 3.70
N ASP A 26 10.70 0.91 4.28
CA ASP A 26 11.80 -0.04 4.38
C ASP A 26 11.90 -0.96 3.13
N ALA A 27 12.79 -1.95 3.18
CA ALA A 27 13.00 -2.89 2.07
C ALA A 27 11.78 -3.79 1.78
N PHE A 28 10.84 -3.89 2.71
CA PHE A 28 9.64 -4.73 2.60
C PHE A 28 8.38 -3.95 2.23
N GLY A 29 8.40 -2.63 2.40
CA GLY A 29 7.28 -1.81 2.03
C GLY A 29 7.10 -1.67 0.52
N HIS A 30 5.95 -1.20 0.09
CA HIS A 30 5.60 -1.08 -1.32
C HIS A 30 4.53 -0.03 -1.57
N VAL A 31 4.60 0.58 -2.75
CA VAL A 31 3.63 1.54 -3.24
C VAL A 31 2.90 0.96 -4.44
N SER A 32 1.60 1.16 -4.49
CA SER A 32 0.78 0.86 -5.67
C SER A 32 0.06 2.11 -6.17
N MET A 33 -0.43 2.04 -7.40
CA MET A 33 -1.34 3.05 -7.95
C MET A 33 -2.46 2.39 -8.73
N ARG A 34 -3.64 3.02 -8.75
CA ARG A 34 -4.74 2.60 -9.61
C ARG A 34 -4.32 2.72 -11.07
N HIS A 35 -4.75 1.78 -11.89
CA HIS A 35 -4.43 1.79 -13.32
C HIS A 35 -5.01 3.05 -14.00
N PRO A 36 -4.24 3.79 -14.81
CA PRO A 36 -4.64 5.11 -15.31
C PRO A 36 -5.87 5.12 -16.23
N THR A 37 -6.20 3.98 -16.85
CA THR A 37 -7.31 3.87 -17.81
C THR A 37 -8.26 2.70 -17.52
N LYS A 38 -7.98 1.87 -16.51
CA LYS A 38 -8.78 0.69 -16.15
C LYS A 38 -9.00 0.70 -14.64
N PRO A 39 -10.07 1.32 -14.13
CA PRO A 39 -10.28 1.53 -12.69
C PRO A 39 -10.49 0.23 -11.90
N ASP A 40 -10.74 -0.89 -12.59
CA ASP A 40 -10.85 -2.25 -12.05
C ASP A 40 -9.49 -2.95 -11.82
N ARG A 41 -8.37 -2.22 -11.98
CA ARG A 41 -7.01 -2.73 -11.85
C ARG A 41 -6.13 -1.77 -11.09
N TYR A 42 -5.00 -2.29 -10.60
CA TYR A 42 -3.93 -1.48 -10.04
C TYR A 42 -2.55 -1.97 -10.50
N LEU A 43 -1.57 -1.12 -10.31
CA LEU A 43 -0.17 -1.33 -10.64
C LEU A 43 0.64 -1.43 -9.36
N ILE A 44 1.52 -2.42 -9.26
CA ILE A 44 2.46 -2.58 -8.15
C ILE A 44 3.71 -3.31 -8.64
N SER A 45 4.84 -3.11 -7.98
CA SER A 45 6.06 -3.84 -8.33
C SER A 45 5.98 -5.32 -7.92
N ARG A 46 6.80 -6.14 -8.55
CA ARG A 46 7.13 -7.45 -7.97
C ARG A 46 7.75 -7.27 -6.59
N SER A 47 7.80 -8.33 -5.79
CA SER A 47 8.50 -8.32 -4.51
C SER A 47 9.97 -7.99 -4.71
N ARG A 48 10.31 -6.72 -4.46
CA ARG A 48 11.64 -6.13 -4.63
C ARG A 48 11.75 -4.91 -3.71
N SER A 49 12.94 -4.67 -3.15
CA SER A 49 13.18 -3.46 -2.36
C SER A 49 12.79 -2.20 -3.14
N PRO A 50 12.00 -1.28 -2.56
CA PRO A 50 11.55 -0.05 -3.21
C PRO A 50 12.69 0.79 -3.80
N GLU A 51 13.85 0.79 -3.15
CA GLU A 51 15.05 1.53 -3.57
C GLU A 51 15.51 1.19 -4.99
N VAL A 52 15.30 -0.05 -5.41
CA VAL A 52 15.80 -0.57 -6.70
C VAL A 52 14.71 -0.97 -7.68
N VAL A 53 13.46 -0.55 -7.43
CA VAL A 53 12.33 -0.80 -8.33
C VAL A 53 12.54 -0.04 -9.64
N GLU A 54 12.28 -0.71 -10.75
CA GLU A 54 12.30 -0.18 -12.11
C GLU A 54 10.90 -0.30 -12.74
N ALA A 55 10.63 0.47 -13.81
CA ALA A 55 9.36 0.40 -14.52
C ALA A 55 9.03 -1.02 -15.05
N SER A 56 10.07 -1.79 -15.39
CA SER A 56 9.94 -3.20 -15.81
C SER A 56 9.52 -4.16 -14.70
N ASP A 57 9.67 -3.74 -13.43
CA ASP A 57 9.23 -4.51 -12.27
C ASP A 57 7.74 -4.33 -11.96
N ILE A 58 7.06 -3.37 -12.61
CA ILE A 58 5.66 -3.02 -12.34
C ILE A 58 4.72 -3.92 -13.16
N TYR A 59 3.84 -4.61 -12.46
CA TYR A 59 2.83 -5.51 -13.02
C TYR A 59 1.41 -5.00 -12.77
N GLU A 60 0.47 -5.43 -13.62
CA GLU A 60 -0.95 -5.16 -13.46
C GLU A 60 -1.62 -6.26 -12.64
N TYR A 61 -2.45 -5.86 -11.69
CA TYR A 61 -3.29 -6.75 -10.89
C TYR A 61 -4.75 -6.33 -10.97
N THR A 62 -5.64 -7.32 -10.89
CA THR A 62 -7.07 -7.08 -10.64
C THR A 62 -7.27 -6.57 -9.21
N LEU A 63 -8.45 -6.02 -8.90
CA LEU A 63 -8.77 -5.64 -7.51
C LEU A 63 -8.89 -6.86 -6.57
N ASP A 64 -8.98 -8.08 -7.11
CA ASP A 64 -8.87 -9.32 -6.34
C ASP A 64 -7.42 -9.73 -6.05
N SER A 65 -6.47 -8.87 -6.42
CA SER A 65 -5.02 -9.08 -6.23
C SER A 65 -4.45 -10.26 -7.01
N GLU A 66 -5.11 -10.61 -8.11
CA GLU A 66 -4.61 -11.60 -9.07
C GLU A 66 -3.86 -10.90 -10.20
N PRO A 67 -2.71 -11.41 -10.65
CA PRO A 67 -1.98 -10.83 -11.76
C PRO A 67 -2.79 -10.94 -13.05
N VAL A 68 -2.93 -9.84 -13.79
CA VAL A 68 -3.68 -9.80 -15.07
C VAL A 68 -3.05 -10.71 -16.13
N THR A 69 -1.72 -10.81 -16.09
CA THR A 69 -0.96 -11.77 -16.90
C THR A 69 -0.06 -12.57 -15.96
N PRO A 70 0.14 -13.87 -16.21
CA PRO A 70 1.03 -14.67 -15.39
C PRO A 70 2.39 -14.01 -15.22
N LEU A 71 2.89 -13.97 -14.00
CA LEU A 71 4.23 -13.45 -13.73
C LEU A 71 5.28 -14.39 -14.35
N PRO A 72 6.38 -13.85 -14.89
CA PRO A 72 7.48 -14.66 -15.40
C PRO A 72 8.03 -15.62 -14.33
N ASN A 73 8.61 -16.75 -14.78
CA ASN A 73 9.23 -17.72 -13.87
C ASN A 73 10.26 -17.07 -12.95
N GLY A 74 10.16 -17.37 -11.66
CA GLY A 74 11.05 -16.81 -10.63
C GLY A 74 10.66 -15.41 -10.13
N ILE A 75 9.66 -14.78 -10.73
CA ILE A 75 9.11 -13.51 -10.25
C ILE A 75 7.95 -13.79 -9.28
N ARG A 76 7.93 -13.06 -8.15
CA ARG A 76 6.88 -13.15 -7.14
C ARG A 76 6.30 -11.77 -6.87
N GLY A 77 5.00 -11.72 -6.64
CA GLY A 77 4.33 -10.57 -6.03
C GLY A 77 4.60 -10.49 -4.53
N TYR A 78 4.15 -9.40 -3.91
CA TYR A 78 4.13 -9.31 -2.44
C TYR A 78 3.08 -10.24 -1.84
N GLY A 79 3.28 -10.65 -0.58
CA GLY A 79 2.28 -11.43 0.15
C GLY A 79 1.03 -10.61 0.48
N GLU A 80 1.20 -9.33 0.75
CA GLU A 80 0.15 -8.43 1.24
C GLU A 80 -0.55 -7.60 0.14
N LEU A 81 -0.61 -8.14 -1.08
CA LEU A 81 -1.32 -7.52 -2.21
C LEU A 81 -2.79 -7.21 -1.89
N VAL A 82 -3.43 -8.02 -1.05
CA VAL A 82 -4.83 -7.86 -0.67
C VAL A 82 -5.11 -6.54 0.04
N ILE A 83 -4.15 -5.95 0.75
CA ILE A 83 -4.27 -4.61 1.33
C ILE A 83 -4.64 -3.61 0.23
N HIS A 84 -3.87 -3.59 -0.85
CA HIS A 84 -4.08 -2.67 -1.96
C HIS A 84 -5.40 -2.92 -2.68
N GLY A 85 -5.66 -4.17 -3.06
CA GLY A 85 -6.86 -4.55 -3.79
C GLY A 85 -8.14 -4.20 -3.03
N GLU A 86 -8.21 -4.55 -1.74
CA GLU A 86 -9.40 -4.30 -0.92
C GLU A 86 -9.60 -2.80 -0.60
N ILE A 87 -8.53 -2.03 -0.41
CA ILE A 87 -8.62 -0.57 -0.29
C ILE A 87 -9.17 0.03 -1.59
N TYR A 88 -8.66 -0.36 -2.76
CA TYR A 88 -9.16 0.13 -4.04
C TYR A 88 -10.62 -0.24 -4.31
N LYS A 89 -11.09 -1.40 -3.84
CA LYS A 89 -12.52 -1.77 -3.91
C LYS A 89 -13.39 -0.88 -3.03
N ALA A 90 -12.97 -0.69 -1.78
CA ALA A 90 -13.72 0.08 -0.80
C ALA A 90 -13.70 1.59 -1.08
N ARG A 91 -12.64 2.09 -1.71
CA ARG A 91 -12.36 3.51 -1.92
C ARG A 91 -12.05 3.82 -3.38
N PRO A 92 -13.10 3.99 -4.23
CA PRO A 92 -12.90 4.37 -5.64
C PRO A 92 -12.20 5.72 -5.84
N ASP A 93 -12.21 6.57 -4.83
CA ASP A 93 -11.55 7.89 -4.79
C ASP A 93 -10.03 7.78 -4.55
N VAL A 94 -9.55 6.66 -4.01
CA VAL A 94 -8.12 6.44 -3.73
C VAL A 94 -7.40 6.02 -5.02
N ASN A 95 -6.33 6.75 -5.35
CA ASN A 95 -5.52 6.51 -6.56
C ASN A 95 -4.15 5.91 -6.27
N ALA A 96 -3.66 5.99 -5.02
CA ALA A 96 -2.40 5.37 -4.61
C ALA A 96 -2.51 4.83 -3.18
N VAL A 97 -1.80 3.74 -2.90
CA VAL A 97 -1.70 3.13 -1.57
C VAL A 97 -0.23 2.84 -1.30
N ALA A 98 0.26 3.26 -0.15
CA ALA A 98 1.58 2.92 0.35
C ALA A 98 1.44 2.09 1.63
N HIS A 99 2.08 0.93 1.66
CA HIS A 99 2.25 0.11 2.86
C HIS A 99 3.71 0.19 3.31
N HIS A 100 3.94 0.45 4.59
CA HIS A 100 5.29 0.63 5.10
C HIS A 100 5.40 0.35 6.61
N HIS A 101 6.63 0.08 7.06
CA HIS A 101 7.00 -0.12 8.47
C HIS A 101 7.94 0.99 8.94
N GLY A 102 7.60 2.25 8.66
CA GLY A 102 8.44 3.40 8.99
C GLY A 102 8.78 3.47 10.46
N MET A 103 10.07 3.49 10.80
CA MET A 103 10.57 3.45 12.18
C MET A 103 9.98 4.56 13.07
N ALA A 104 9.63 5.71 12.50
CA ALA A 104 9.00 6.80 13.23
C ALA A 104 7.55 6.48 13.67
N PHE A 105 6.86 5.57 12.97
CA PHE A 105 5.45 5.21 13.24
C PHE A 105 5.30 3.97 14.10
N LEU A 106 6.24 3.03 14.06
CA LEU A 106 6.18 1.78 14.82
C LEU A 106 5.91 1.97 16.32
N PRO A 107 6.49 2.97 17.02
CA PRO A 107 6.17 3.19 18.43
C PRO A 107 4.67 3.49 18.67
N PHE A 108 4.01 4.20 17.75
CA PHE A 108 2.58 4.49 17.86
C PHE A 108 1.72 3.25 17.60
N CYS A 109 2.15 2.36 16.71
CA CYS A 109 1.46 1.10 16.45
C CYS A 109 1.57 0.14 17.65
N ASN A 110 2.73 0.08 18.31
CA ASN A 110 3.02 -0.89 19.36
C ASN A 110 2.61 -0.46 20.79
N THR A 111 2.41 0.83 21.03
CA THR A 111 2.17 1.35 22.38
C THR A 111 0.74 1.81 22.63
N GLY A 112 -0.12 1.77 21.61
CA GLY A 112 -1.49 2.29 21.67
C GLY A 112 -1.57 3.83 21.82
N LYS A 113 -0.43 4.53 21.73
CA LYS A 113 -0.43 6.01 21.76
C LYS A 113 -1.03 6.55 20.46
N LYS A 114 -1.89 7.55 20.58
CA LYS A 114 -2.47 8.23 19.43
C LYS A 114 -1.38 8.97 18.65
N LEU A 115 -1.50 8.95 17.32
CA LEU A 115 -0.73 9.80 16.44
C LEU A 115 -1.48 11.13 16.32
N GLU A 116 -0.87 12.22 16.79
CA GLU A 116 -1.48 13.56 16.86
C GLU A 116 -0.67 14.56 16.04
N ALA A 117 -1.37 15.48 15.40
CA ALA A 117 -0.77 16.61 14.69
C ALA A 117 -0.32 17.69 15.70
N LEU A 118 0.98 17.81 15.92
CA LEU A 118 1.54 18.78 16.87
C LEU A 118 1.93 20.12 16.25
N TYR A 119 1.96 20.21 14.91
CA TYR A 119 2.29 21.43 14.18
C TYR A 119 1.64 21.42 12.79
N HIS A 120 1.67 22.58 12.11
CA HIS A 120 0.90 22.78 10.87
C HIS A 120 1.18 21.78 9.75
N MET A 121 2.42 21.31 9.59
CA MET A 121 2.76 20.28 8.58
C MET A 121 2.09 18.93 8.89
N GLY A 122 1.93 18.60 10.18
CA GLY A 122 1.24 17.40 10.61
C GLY A 122 -0.27 17.47 10.47
N ALA A 123 -0.86 18.66 10.30
CA ALA A 123 -2.32 18.82 10.24
C ALA A 123 -3.00 18.04 9.08
N GLN A 124 -2.25 17.64 8.08
CA GLN A 124 -2.75 16.80 6.97
C GLN A 124 -3.21 15.41 7.41
N ILE A 125 -2.75 14.90 8.55
CA ILE A 125 -3.21 13.62 9.09
C ILE A 125 -4.59 13.71 9.75
N GLY A 126 -5.18 14.92 9.87
CA GLY A 126 -6.46 15.16 10.54
C GLY A 126 -6.40 15.02 12.06
N ASP A 127 -7.59 14.97 12.68
CA ASP A 127 -7.72 14.96 14.14
C ASP A 127 -7.46 13.59 14.75
N GLU A 128 -7.74 12.53 14.01
CA GLU A 128 -7.57 11.16 14.49
C GLU A 128 -7.16 10.22 13.34
N VAL A 129 -6.09 9.46 13.57
CA VAL A 129 -5.67 8.35 12.68
C VAL A 129 -6.20 7.05 13.31
N PRO A 130 -7.11 6.34 12.64
CA PRO A 130 -7.67 5.11 13.19
C PRO A 130 -6.59 4.04 13.35
N PHE A 131 -6.81 3.15 14.31
CA PHE A 131 -5.97 2.00 14.57
C PHE A 131 -6.74 0.73 14.25
N TRP A 132 -6.14 -0.15 13.46
CA TRP A 132 -6.66 -1.48 13.16
C TRP A 132 -5.76 -2.54 13.80
N ASP A 133 -6.36 -3.45 14.54
CA ASP A 133 -5.67 -4.62 15.08
C ASP A 133 -6.35 -5.87 14.53
N SER A 134 -5.62 -6.67 13.76
CA SER A 134 -6.16 -7.91 13.19
C SER A 134 -6.68 -8.89 14.25
N ARG A 135 -6.13 -8.84 15.45
CA ARG A 135 -6.51 -9.74 16.55
C ARG A 135 -7.93 -9.52 17.06
N ASP A 136 -8.48 -8.31 16.87
CA ASP A 136 -9.85 -8.00 17.29
C ASP A 136 -10.90 -8.81 16.53
N GLU A 137 -10.65 -9.08 15.24
CA GLU A 137 -11.57 -9.86 14.40
C GLU A 137 -11.08 -11.28 14.11
N PHE A 138 -9.76 -11.51 14.06
CA PHE A 138 -9.18 -12.76 13.55
C PHE A 138 -8.39 -13.56 14.61
N GLY A 139 -8.25 -13.03 15.83
CA GLY A 139 -7.47 -13.66 16.89
C GLY A 139 -5.97 -13.72 16.57
N ASP A 140 -5.27 -14.71 17.14
CA ASP A 140 -3.85 -14.90 16.89
C ASP A 140 -3.59 -15.30 15.43
N THR A 141 -2.91 -14.42 14.70
CA THR A 141 -2.50 -14.60 13.31
C THR A 141 -0.97 -14.42 13.18
N CYS A 142 -0.44 -14.58 11.98
CA CYS A 142 0.96 -14.20 11.71
C CYS A 142 1.15 -12.68 11.59
N LEU A 143 0.10 -11.88 11.83
CA LEU A 143 0.01 -10.42 11.71
C LEU A 143 0.21 -9.87 10.29
N LEU A 144 0.52 -10.71 9.31
CA LEU A 144 0.52 -10.32 7.90
C LEU A 144 -0.90 -10.35 7.35
N VAL A 145 -1.26 -9.34 6.59
CA VAL A 145 -2.57 -9.26 5.92
C VAL A 145 -2.52 -10.03 4.61
N LEU A 146 -2.81 -11.33 4.68
CA LEU A 146 -2.66 -12.25 3.54
C LEU A 146 -4.00 -12.66 2.91
N LYS A 147 -5.10 -12.49 3.64
CA LYS A 147 -6.42 -12.96 3.22
C LYS A 147 -7.31 -11.78 2.83
N PRO A 148 -8.18 -11.97 1.81
CA PRO A 148 -9.11 -10.92 1.41
C PRO A 148 -10.02 -10.40 2.53
N GLU A 149 -10.44 -11.25 3.48
CA GLU A 149 -11.25 -10.84 4.63
C GLU A 149 -10.50 -9.89 5.57
N GLU A 150 -9.21 -10.11 5.80
CA GLU A 150 -8.34 -9.24 6.59
C GLU A 150 -8.18 -7.87 5.89
N GLY A 151 -7.90 -7.88 4.59
CA GLY A 151 -7.82 -6.66 3.77
C GLY A 151 -9.14 -5.89 3.75
N ARG A 152 -10.31 -6.59 3.67
CA ARG A 152 -11.63 -5.95 3.75
C ARG A 152 -11.90 -5.33 5.11
N SER A 153 -11.50 -5.98 6.18
CA SER A 153 -11.62 -5.44 7.54
C SER A 153 -10.82 -4.15 7.67
N LEU A 154 -9.55 -4.17 7.28
CA LEU A 154 -8.68 -3.00 7.23
C LEU A 154 -9.30 -1.85 6.39
N ALA A 155 -9.81 -2.16 5.20
CA ALA A 155 -10.35 -1.17 4.27
C ALA A 155 -11.66 -0.52 4.73
N LYS A 156 -12.34 -1.06 5.75
CA LYS A 156 -13.55 -0.45 6.35
C LYS A 156 -13.23 0.78 7.20
N LEU A 157 -11.98 0.96 7.61
CA LEU A 157 -11.63 2.09 8.46
C LEU A 157 -11.78 3.41 7.71
N SER A 158 -12.49 4.33 8.33
CA SER A 158 -12.86 5.61 7.74
C SER A 158 -11.84 6.70 8.07
N HIS A 159 -10.73 6.71 7.36
CA HIS A 159 -9.84 7.86 7.34
C HIS A 159 -9.59 8.28 5.90
N PRO A 160 -9.55 9.59 5.58
CA PRO A 160 -9.30 10.03 4.20
C PRO A 160 -7.98 9.52 3.63
N ASN A 161 -6.92 9.42 4.44
CA ASN A 161 -5.57 9.21 3.92
C ASN A 161 -4.72 8.16 4.65
N VAL A 162 -4.97 7.86 5.94
CA VAL A 162 -4.03 7.08 6.76
C VAL A 162 -4.76 6.09 7.67
N VAL A 163 -4.21 4.88 7.80
CA VAL A 163 -4.59 3.87 8.80
C VAL A 163 -3.32 3.35 9.45
N ARG A 164 -3.33 3.15 10.77
CA ARG A 164 -2.28 2.45 11.51
C ARG A 164 -2.68 0.99 11.69
N VAL A 165 -1.76 0.10 11.49
CA VAL A 165 -1.92 -1.34 11.70
C VAL A 165 -0.80 -1.86 12.58
#